data_a4bca88dd10377222784e15f97390e94
#
_entry.id   a4bca88dd10377222784e15f97390e94
#
_cell.length_a   1.000
_cell.length_b   1.000
_cell.length_c   1.000
_cell.angle_alpha   90.00
_cell.angle_beta   90.00
_cell.angle_gamma   90.00
#
_symmetry.space_group_name_H-M   'P 1'
#
loop_
_entity.id
_entity.type
_entity.pdbx_description
1 polymer ?
#
loop_
_entity_poly.entity_id
_entity_poly.type
_entity_poly.pdbx_seq_one_letter_code
_entity_poly.pdbx_strand_id
1 'polypeptide(L)'
;MGAEQKVAVITGASQGIGAALVKAYRERDYRVVPIARSIHPSADPDIAAVIGDIADWETAERAIAQAVERFGRVDTLVNNAGIFIAKPFTQYSEDDFAGALGVNLAGFFRITQLAIAEMEKRGSGHIVQITTTLAEHALSDVPAVLASLTKGGLNAATKSLAIEYAKRGVRINAVAPGIIKTPMHTPETYQALGLLHPIGHMGEIADIVSAILYLETAPFITGEILHVDGGQSAGH
;
A
#
# COMPACT_ATOMS: atom_id res chain seq x y z
N MET A 1 -14.21 20.21 -22.87
CA MET A 1 -14.61 19.52 -21.61
C MET A 1 -13.32 19.24 -20.87
N GLY A 2 -13.14 19.79 -19.65
CA GLY A 2 -11.97 19.48 -18.83
C GLY A 2 -11.93 17.97 -18.54
N ALA A 3 -10.72 17.40 -18.46
CA ALA A 3 -10.56 16.00 -18.08
C ALA A 3 -11.20 15.79 -16.69
N GLU A 4 -12.04 14.78 -16.56
CA GLU A 4 -12.66 14.41 -15.30
C GLU A 4 -11.57 14.02 -14.28
N GLN A 5 -11.58 14.64 -13.09
CA GLN A 5 -10.59 14.36 -12.06
C GLN A 5 -10.62 12.87 -11.66
N LYS A 6 -9.44 12.26 -11.58
CA LYS A 6 -9.28 10.89 -11.13
C LYS A 6 -9.45 10.75 -9.61
N VAL A 7 -9.80 9.58 -9.15
CA VAL A 7 -10.03 9.26 -7.74
C VAL A 7 -9.05 8.20 -7.25
N ALA A 8 -8.31 8.53 -6.19
CA ALA A 8 -7.39 7.60 -5.51
C ALA A 8 -7.94 7.20 -4.14
N VAL A 9 -8.04 5.90 -3.88
CA VAL A 9 -8.38 5.33 -2.58
C VAL A 9 -7.08 4.87 -1.92
N ILE A 10 -6.81 5.30 -0.67
CA ILE A 10 -5.53 5.04 0.01
C ILE A 10 -5.79 4.50 1.41
N THR A 11 -5.36 3.27 1.68
CA THR A 11 -5.49 2.66 3.01
C THR A 11 -4.29 3.00 3.91
N GLY A 12 -4.50 3.05 5.24
CA GLY A 12 -3.44 3.41 6.19
C GLY A 12 -2.97 4.85 6.07
N ALA A 13 -3.88 5.78 5.80
CA ALA A 13 -3.58 7.14 5.36
C ALA A 13 -3.40 8.18 6.47
N SER A 14 -3.40 7.78 7.76
CA SER A 14 -3.31 8.73 8.88
C SER A 14 -1.91 9.27 9.14
N GLN A 15 -0.85 8.56 8.69
CA GLN A 15 0.55 8.93 8.93
C GLN A 15 1.49 8.30 7.91
N GLY A 16 2.78 8.63 7.99
CA GLY A 16 3.85 7.98 7.22
C GLY A 16 3.63 8.06 5.71
N ILE A 17 3.86 6.95 5.02
CA ILE A 17 3.73 6.83 3.56
C ILE A 17 2.31 7.16 3.10
N GLY A 18 1.29 6.64 3.79
CA GLY A 18 -0.10 6.86 3.41
C GLY A 18 -0.52 8.33 3.44
N ALA A 19 -0.16 9.08 4.49
CA ALA A 19 -0.43 10.52 4.57
C ALA A 19 0.32 11.32 3.50
N ALA A 20 1.57 10.95 3.21
CA ALA A 20 2.33 11.58 2.14
C ALA A 20 1.73 11.32 0.75
N LEU A 21 1.18 10.11 0.53
CA LEU A 21 0.47 9.78 -0.70
C LEU A 21 -0.81 10.61 -0.86
N VAL A 22 -1.59 10.83 0.20
CA VAL A 22 -2.77 11.72 0.13
C VAL A 22 -2.36 13.08 -0.43
N LYS A 23 -1.31 13.68 0.14
CA LYS A 23 -0.78 14.97 -0.34
C LYS A 23 -0.32 14.88 -1.81
N ALA A 24 0.47 13.87 -2.15
CA ALA A 24 1.05 13.72 -3.48
C ALA A 24 0.00 13.48 -4.59
N TYR A 25 -1.08 12.77 -4.31
CA TYR A 25 -2.19 12.61 -5.24
C TYR A 25 -3.03 13.90 -5.34
N ARG A 26 -3.25 14.65 -4.24
CA ARG A 26 -3.90 15.97 -4.29
C ARG A 26 -3.10 16.97 -5.14
N GLU A 27 -1.77 17.00 -5.01
CA GLU A 27 -0.90 17.85 -5.84
C GLU A 27 -0.95 17.50 -7.34
N ARG A 28 -1.48 16.33 -7.69
CA ARG A 28 -1.73 15.85 -9.06
C ARG A 28 -3.18 15.96 -9.49
N ASP A 29 -3.96 16.76 -8.77
CA ASP A 29 -5.37 17.00 -9.06
C ASP A 29 -6.26 15.74 -8.99
N TYR A 30 -5.90 14.76 -8.15
CA TYR A 30 -6.77 13.64 -7.83
C TYR A 30 -7.71 14.00 -6.69
N ARG A 31 -8.93 13.53 -6.73
CA ARG A 31 -9.77 13.38 -5.54
C ARG A 31 -9.28 12.18 -4.74
N VAL A 32 -9.33 12.26 -3.41
CA VAL A 32 -8.75 11.21 -2.57
C VAL A 32 -9.74 10.72 -1.52
N VAL A 33 -9.81 9.39 -1.37
CA VAL A 33 -10.53 8.72 -0.28
C VAL A 33 -9.49 8.06 0.64
N PRO A 34 -8.99 8.77 1.66
CA PRO A 34 -8.07 8.21 2.62
C PRO A 34 -8.81 7.44 3.70
N ILE A 35 -8.27 6.27 4.08
CA ILE A 35 -8.86 5.35 5.07
C ILE A 35 -7.88 5.12 6.20
N ALA A 36 -8.28 5.33 7.45
CA ALA A 36 -7.54 4.91 8.63
C ALA A 36 -8.41 4.93 9.89
N ARG A 37 -7.97 4.24 10.94
CA ARG A 37 -8.66 4.21 12.25
C ARG A 37 -8.69 5.57 12.94
N SER A 38 -7.66 6.39 12.72
CA SER A 38 -7.44 7.68 13.39
C SER A 38 -7.31 8.86 12.43
N ILE A 39 -7.96 8.78 11.26
CA ILE A 39 -7.96 9.89 10.32
C ILE A 39 -9.04 10.92 10.70
N HIS A 40 -8.76 12.21 10.46
CA HIS A 40 -9.71 13.27 10.69
C HIS A 40 -10.39 13.70 9.38
N PRO A 41 -11.65 14.19 9.44
CA PRO A 41 -12.29 14.81 8.30
C PRO A 41 -11.44 15.96 7.74
N SER A 42 -11.43 16.13 6.44
CA SER A 42 -10.70 17.21 5.75
C SER A 42 -11.65 18.34 5.39
N ALA A 43 -11.16 19.57 5.44
CA ALA A 43 -11.86 20.74 4.90
C ALA A 43 -11.72 20.83 3.35
N ASP A 44 -10.80 20.08 2.74
CA ASP A 44 -10.66 20.01 1.29
C ASP A 44 -11.86 19.25 0.69
N PRO A 45 -12.68 19.86 -0.20
CA PRO A 45 -13.85 19.20 -0.79
C PRO A 45 -13.49 17.98 -1.65
N ASP A 46 -12.25 17.88 -2.12
CA ASP A 46 -11.74 16.75 -2.91
C ASP A 46 -11.15 15.63 -2.05
N ILE A 47 -11.30 15.69 -0.73
CA ILE A 47 -10.93 14.63 0.20
C ILE A 47 -12.18 14.10 0.92
N ALA A 48 -12.42 12.79 0.83
CA ALA A 48 -13.49 12.08 1.51
C ALA A 48 -12.91 11.05 2.49
N ALA A 49 -12.55 11.47 3.70
CA ALA A 49 -11.94 10.61 4.70
C ALA A 49 -12.93 9.55 5.24
N VAL A 50 -12.49 8.31 5.35
CA VAL A 50 -13.24 7.19 5.93
C VAL A 50 -12.53 6.68 7.19
N ILE A 51 -13.20 6.80 8.32
CA ILE A 51 -12.70 6.29 9.60
C ILE A 51 -13.10 4.82 9.74
N GLY A 52 -12.12 3.92 9.95
CA GLY A 52 -12.37 2.51 10.17
C GLY A 52 -11.11 1.66 10.11
N ASP A 53 -11.21 0.44 10.62
CA ASP A 53 -10.17 -0.57 10.48
C ASP A 53 -10.37 -1.28 9.14
N ILE A 54 -9.31 -1.40 8.35
CA ILE A 54 -9.40 -2.08 7.06
C ILE A 54 -9.58 -3.59 7.19
N ALA A 55 -9.29 -4.15 8.36
CA ALA A 55 -9.61 -5.54 8.67
C ALA A 55 -11.13 -5.82 8.71
N ASP A 56 -11.93 -4.77 8.95
CA ASP A 56 -13.39 -4.85 8.91
C ASP A 56 -13.89 -4.66 7.48
N TRP A 57 -14.57 -5.66 6.96
CA TRP A 57 -15.08 -5.66 5.57
C TRP A 57 -16.00 -4.47 5.26
N GLU A 58 -16.82 -4.05 6.24
CA GLU A 58 -17.68 -2.87 6.12
C GLU A 58 -16.91 -1.58 5.88
N THR A 59 -15.68 -1.47 6.41
CA THR A 59 -14.83 -0.30 6.15
C THR A 59 -14.45 -0.20 4.67
N ALA A 60 -14.10 -1.33 4.04
CA ALA A 60 -13.81 -1.37 2.62
C ALA A 60 -15.05 -1.01 1.78
N GLU A 61 -16.22 -1.52 2.16
CA GLU A 61 -17.49 -1.21 1.48
C GLU A 61 -17.83 0.27 1.56
N ARG A 62 -17.76 0.88 2.76
CA ARG A 62 -17.98 2.31 2.94
C ARG A 62 -16.99 3.17 2.14
N ALA A 63 -15.73 2.76 2.05
CA ALA A 63 -14.70 3.52 1.33
C ALA A 63 -14.95 3.54 -0.17
N ILE A 64 -15.28 2.41 -0.77
CA ILE A 64 -15.58 2.34 -2.20
C ILE A 64 -16.93 3.01 -2.51
N ALA A 65 -17.95 2.81 -1.68
CA ALA A 65 -19.22 3.53 -1.79
C ALA A 65 -19.01 5.05 -1.74
N GLN A 66 -18.22 5.55 -0.77
CA GLN A 66 -17.88 6.96 -0.65
C GLN A 66 -17.17 7.52 -1.90
N ALA A 67 -16.25 6.74 -2.50
CA ALA A 67 -15.57 7.13 -3.74
C ALA A 67 -16.58 7.26 -4.91
N VAL A 68 -17.48 6.28 -5.04
CA VAL A 68 -18.47 6.25 -6.13
C VAL A 68 -19.57 7.30 -5.93
N GLU A 69 -20.14 7.40 -4.74
CA GLU A 69 -21.25 8.33 -4.45
C GLU A 69 -20.81 9.80 -4.54
N ARG A 70 -19.62 10.11 -4.00
CA ARG A 70 -19.14 11.49 -3.94
C ARG A 70 -18.39 11.92 -5.19
N PHE A 71 -17.63 11.00 -5.81
CA PHE A 71 -16.70 11.33 -6.88
C PHE A 71 -16.99 10.60 -8.19
N GLY A 72 -17.90 9.64 -8.20
CA GLY A 72 -18.39 8.97 -9.40
C GLY A 72 -17.51 7.83 -9.91
N ARG A 73 -16.32 7.54 -9.29
CA ARG A 73 -15.33 6.63 -9.84
C ARG A 73 -14.27 6.16 -8.85
N VAL A 74 -13.56 5.10 -9.22
CA VAL A 74 -12.29 4.68 -8.59
C VAL A 74 -11.28 4.47 -9.72
N ASP A 75 -10.16 5.19 -9.72
CA ASP A 75 -9.09 5.06 -10.73
C ASP A 75 -7.85 4.39 -10.16
N THR A 76 -7.54 4.66 -8.90
CA THR A 76 -6.36 4.14 -8.23
C THR A 76 -6.72 3.63 -6.84
N LEU A 77 -6.19 2.45 -6.49
CA LEU A 77 -6.18 1.93 -5.13
C LEU A 77 -4.74 1.75 -4.66
N VAL A 78 -4.38 2.36 -3.53
CA VAL A 78 -3.11 2.08 -2.86
C VAL A 78 -3.36 1.32 -1.56
N ASN A 79 -3.04 0.03 -1.56
CA ASN A 79 -3.06 -0.83 -0.39
C ASN A 79 -1.78 -0.60 0.43
N ASN A 80 -1.80 0.46 1.25
CA ASN A 80 -0.69 0.84 2.10
C ASN A 80 -0.88 0.41 3.57
N ALA A 81 -2.11 0.22 4.04
CA ALA A 81 -2.34 -0.28 5.40
C ALA A 81 -1.62 -1.61 5.62
N GLY A 82 -0.92 -1.70 6.73
CA GLY A 82 -0.18 -2.91 7.11
C GLY A 82 0.40 -2.80 8.49
N ILE A 83 0.57 -3.94 9.13
CA ILE A 83 1.30 -4.07 10.38
C ILE A 83 2.54 -4.91 10.16
N PHE A 84 3.58 -4.58 10.91
CA PHE A 84 4.86 -5.30 10.92
C PHE A 84 5.18 -5.66 12.37
N ILE A 85 5.45 -6.93 12.61
CA ILE A 85 5.79 -7.47 13.93
C ILE A 85 7.07 -8.31 13.76
N ALA A 86 8.17 -7.89 14.37
CA ALA A 86 9.42 -8.63 14.40
C ALA A 86 9.55 -9.39 15.72
N LYS A 87 9.47 -10.72 15.65
CA LYS A 87 9.63 -11.64 16.79
C LYS A 87 10.21 -12.97 16.31
N PRO A 88 10.97 -13.70 17.15
CA PRO A 88 11.25 -15.10 16.91
C PRO A 88 9.97 -15.89 16.64
N PHE A 89 10.00 -16.82 15.71
CA PHE A 89 8.80 -17.53 15.24
C PHE A 89 7.97 -18.15 16.37
N THR A 90 8.65 -18.74 17.36
CA THR A 90 8.02 -19.39 18.51
C THR A 90 7.38 -18.43 19.53
N GLN A 91 7.55 -17.12 19.34
CA GLN A 91 7.03 -16.10 20.26
C GLN A 91 5.81 -15.35 19.70
N TYR A 92 5.40 -15.64 18.46
CA TYR A 92 4.15 -15.06 17.94
C TYR A 92 2.95 -15.61 18.69
N SER A 93 2.07 -14.71 19.13
CA SER A 93 0.78 -15.06 19.71
C SER A 93 -0.28 -15.28 18.63
N GLU A 94 -1.42 -15.84 19.04
CA GLU A 94 -2.60 -15.94 18.19
C GLU A 94 -3.09 -14.56 17.75
N ASP A 95 -3.05 -13.57 18.64
CA ASP A 95 -3.42 -12.18 18.33
C ASP A 95 -2.49 -11.54 17.31
N ASP A 96 -1.16 -11.77 17.39
CA ASP A 96 -0.20 -11.32 16.38
C ASP A 96 -0.55 -11.88 15.00
N PHE A 97 -0.86 -13.18 14.96
CA PHE A 97 -1.22 -13.87 13.72
C PHE A 97 -2.55 -13.36 13.17
N ALA A 98 -3.60 -13.34 13.99
CA ALA A 98 -4.91 -12.85 13.58
C ALA A 98 -4.87 -11.38 13.11
N GLY A 99 -4.17 -10.52 13.84
CA GLY A 99 -3.98 -9.12 13.46
C GLY A 99 -3.26 -8.96 12.13
N ALA A 100 -2.17 -9.71 11.91
CA ALA A 100 -1.42 -9.67 10.65
C ALA A 100 -2.28 -10.15 9.46
N LEU A 101 -3.03 -11.24 9.62
CA LEU A 101 -3.95 -11.72 8.58
C LEU A 101 -5.09 -10.74 8.33
N GLY A 102 -5.68 -10.19 9.40
CA GLY A 102 -6.79 -9.24 9.28
C GLY A 102 -6.40 -8.00 8.48
N VAL A 103 -5.33 -7.31 8.91
CA VAL A 103 -4.93 -6.05 8.25
C VAL A 103 -4.25 -6.30 6.91
N ASN A 104 -3.22 -7.19 6.86
CA ASN A 104 -2.38 -7.32 5.68
C ASN A 104 -3.03 -8.13 4.55
N LEU A 105 -3.91 -9.09 4.86
CA LEU A 105 -4.53 -9.97 3.86
C LEU A 105 -6.03 -9.73 3.69
N ALA A 106 -6.85 -9.83 4.76
CA ALA A 106 -8.29 -9.68 4.63
C ALA A 106 -8.67 -8.27 4.19
N GLY A 107 -8.02 -7.24 4.76
CA GLY A 107 -8.22 -5.85 4.36
C GLY A 107 -7.85 -5.61 2.90
N PHE A 108 -6.66 -6.08 2.47
CA PHE A 108 -6.26 -6.04 1.06
C PHE A 108 -7.30 -6.73 0.17
N PHE A 109 -7.70 -7.96 0.52
CA PHE A 109 -8.57 -8.78 -0.32
C PHE A 109 -9.90 -8.09 -0.60
N ARG A 110 -10.58 -7.63 0.45
CA ARG A 110 -11.93 -7.05 0.31
C ARG A 110 -11.92 -5.74 -0.47
N ILE A 111 -11.06 -4.80 -0.12
CA ILE A 111 -11.05 -3.50 -0.80
C ILE A 111 -10.58 -3.63 -2.25
N THR A 112 -9.63 -4.53 -2.53
CA THR A 112 -9.16 -4.81 -3.90
C THR A 112 -10.26 -5.39 -4.76
N GLN A 113 -11.04 -6.35 -4.23
CA GLN A 113 -12.19 -6.95 -4.93
C GLN A 113 -13.21 -5.88 -5.33
N LEU A 114 -13.56 -4.97 -4.41
CA LEU A 114 -14.53 -3.92 -4.65
C LEU A 114 -13.99 -2.85 -5.62
N ALA A 115 -12.72 -2.46 -5.48
CA ALA A 115 -12.09 -1.48 -6.38
C ALA A 115 -12.00 -2.00 -7.81
N ILE A 116 -11.60 -3.26 -8.00
CA ILE A 116 -11.56 -3.89 -9.33
C ILE A 116 -12.94 -3.87 -9.98
N ALA A 117 -13.99 -4.22 -9.25
CA ALA A 117 -15.35 -4.22 -9.78
C ALA A 117 -15.77 -2.82 -10.31
N GLU A 118 -15.33 -1.75 -9.67
CA GLU A 118 -15.58 -0.38 -10.17
C GLU A 118 -14.69 -0.01 -11.36
N MET A 119 -13.40 -0.40 -11.33
CA MET A 119 -12.45 -0.15 -12.41
C MET A 119 -12.85 -0.88 -13.70
N GLU A 120 -13.36 -2.11 -13.61
CA GLU A 120 -13.84 -2.87 -14.77
C GLU A 120 -14.99 -2.19 -15.51
N LYS A 121 -15.92 -1.51 -14.82
CA LYS A 121 -17.02 -0.76 -15.44
C LYS A 121 -16.52 0.33 -16.38
N ARG A 122 -15.30 0.83 -16.15
CA ARG A 122 -14.65 1.87 -16.93
C ARG A 122 -13.59 1.34 -17.90
N GLY A 123 -13.20 0.06 -17.77
CA GLY A 123 -12.12 -0.54 -18.54
C GLY A 123 -10.74 0.11 -18.25
N SER A 124 -10.55 0.67 -17.05
CA SER A 124 -9.32 1.40 -16.68
C SER A 124 -9.16 1.44 -15.17
N GLY A 125 -7.97 1.14 -14.66
CA GLY A 125 -7.63 1.25 -13.26
C GLY A 125 -6.17 0.91 -12.94
N HIS A 126 -5.72 1.31 -11.75
CA HIS A 126 -4.40 0.96 -11.25
C HIS A 126 -4.45 0.61 -9.77
N ILE A 127 -3.81 -0.49 -9.38
CA ILE A 127 -3.69 -0.92 -7.99
C ILE A 127 -2.21 -1.06 -7.64
N VAL A 128 -1.80 -0.49 -6.51
CA VAL A 128 -0.46 -0.63 -5.96
C VAL A 128 -0.51 -1.22 -4.56
N GLN A 129 0.26 -2.29 -4.33
CA GLN A 129 0.45 -2.89 -3.02
C GLN A 129 1.73 -2.35 -2.38
N ILE A 130 1.71 -2.06 -1.08
CA ILE A 130 2.95 -1.86 -0.31
C ILE A 130 3.30 -3.17 0.37
N THR A 131 4.33 -3.83 -0.16
CA THR A 131 4.82 -5.11 0.33
C THR A 131 6.06 -4.95 1.21
N THR A 132 7.08 -5.74 1.08
CA THR A 132 8.37 -5.61 1.74
C THR A 132 9.42 -6.45 1.03
N THR A 133 10.65 -6.00 0.99
CA THR A 133 11.80 -6.78 0.54
C THR A 133 11.95 -8.08 1.32
N LEU A 134 11.59 -8.12 2.61
CA LEU A 134 11.67 -9.30 3.47
C LEU A 134 10.75 -10.46 3.01
N ALA A 135 9.83 -10.21 2.08
CA ALA A 135 9.02 -11.27 1.47
C ALA A 135 9.83 -12.17 0.52
N GLU A 136 10.93 -11.65 -0.03
CA GLU A 136 11.79 -12.35 -0.99
C GLU A 136 13.19 -12.59 -0.43
N HIS A 137 13.70 -11.68 0.40
CA HIS A 137 15.07 -11.70 0.95
C HIS A 137 15.03 -11.56 2.48
N ALA A 138 15.17 -12.69 3.18
CA ALA A 138 15.20 -12.72 4.64
C ALA A 138 16.54 -12.16 5.17
N LEU A 139 16.47 -11.47 6.30
CA LEU A 139 17.66 -10.99 7.03
C LEU A 139 17.80 -11.76 8.34
N SER A 140 19.02 -12.21 8.67
CA SER A 140 19.29 -12.99 9.88
C SER A 140 18.89 -12.27 11.18
N ASP A 141 19.07 -10.95 11.20
CA ASP A 141 18.84 -10.12 12.38
C ASP A 141 17.42 -9.51 12.44
N VAL A 142 16.57 -9.83 11.47
CA VAL A 142 15.19 -9.34 11.41
C VAL A 142 14.21 -10.51 11.32
N PRO A 143 13.84 -11.13 12.45
CA PRO A 143 12.87 -12.22 12.47
C PRO A 143 11.46 -11.69 12.15
N ALA A 144 10.99 -11.88 10.93
CA ALA A 144 9.78 -11.23 10.41
C ALA A 144 8.87 -12.18 9.61
N VAL A 145 8.73 -13.43 10.07
CA VAL A 145 8.01 -14.48 9.33
C VAL A 145 6.55 -14.11 9.03
N LEU A 146 5.84 -13.44 9.91
CA LEU A 146 4.46 -12.99 9.64
C LEU A 146 4.41 -11.93 8.54
N ALA A 147 5.38 -11.02 8.50
CA ALA A 147 5.48 -10.05 7.42
C ALA A 147 5.81 -10.74 6.09
N SER A 148 6.77 -11.67 6.09
CA SER A 148 7.13 -12.46 4.89
C SER A 148 5.96 -13.29 4.38
N LEU A 149 5.23 -13.96 5.27
CA LEU A 149 4.04 -14.75 4.93
C LEU A 149 2.94 -13.90 4.31
N THR A 150 2.56 -12.82 4.97
CA THR A 150 1.42 -11.98 4.53
C THR A 150 1.79 -11.14 3.32
N LYS A 151 2.94 -10.49 3.32
CA LYS A 151 3.39 -9.63 2.22
C LYS A 151 3.88 -10.43 1.01
N GLY A 152 4.45 -11.62 1.23
CA GLY A 152 4.74 -12.59 0.15
C GLY A 152 3.48 -13.05 -0.56
N GLY A 153 2.38 -13.25 0.18
CA GLY A 153 1.05 -13.49 -0.39
C GLY A 153 0.58 -12.33 -1.27
N LEU A 154 0.85 -11.07 -0.89
CA LEU A 154 0.53 -9.90 -1.73
C LEU A 154 1.37 -9.85 -3.01
N ASN A 155 2.66 -10.26 -2.98
CA ASN A 155 3.50 -10.36 -4.18
C ASN A 155 2.91 -11.39 -5.16
N ALA A 156 2.51 -12.55 -4.67
CA ALA A 156 1.86 -13.58 -5.49
C ALA A 156 0.51 -13.11 -6.06
N ALA A 157 -0.33 -12.48 -5.22
CA ALA A 157 -1.61 -11.92 -5.62
C ALA A 157 -1.46 -10.81 -6.68
N THR A 158 -0.44 -9.94 -6.54
CA THR A 158 -0.12 -8.88 -7.52
C THR A 158 0.08 -9.47 -8.91
N LYS A 159 0.90 -10.51 -9.04
CA LYS A 159 1.17 -11.16 -10.33
C LYS A 159 -0.09 -11.85 -10.89
N SER A 160 -0.82 -12.57 -10.06
CA SER A 160 -2.04 -13.27 -10.47
C SER A 160 -3.10 -12.30 -10.98
N LEU A 161 -3.43 -11.26 -10.19
CA LEU A 161 -4.42 -10.26 -10.56
C LEU A 161 -3.99 -9.44 -11.78
N ALA A 162 -2.69 -9.13 -11.93
CA ALA A 162 -2.17 -8.40 -13.08
C ALA A 162 -2.48 -9.14 -14.39
N ILE A 163 -2.29 -10.46 -14.42
CA ILE A 163 -2.58 -11.28 -15.60
C ILE A 163 -4.10 -11.43 -15.82
N GLU A 164 -4.86 -11.63 -14.74
CA GLU A 164 -6.30 -11.80 -14.81
C GLU A 164 -7.01 -10.56 -15.39
N TYR A 165 -6.57 -9.36 -14.98
CA TYR A 165 -7.26 -8.10 -15.28
C TYR A 165 -6.58 -7.25 -16.37
N ALA A 166 -5.42 -7.64 -16.91
CA ALA A 166 -4.70 -6.87 -17.94
C ALA A 166 -5.58 -6.54 -19.16
N LYS A 167 -6.32 -7.54 -19.69
CA LYS A 167 -7.21 -7.35 -20.86
C LYS A 167 -8.48 -6.54 -20.52
N ARG A 168 -8.75 -6.32 -19.24
CA ARG A 168 -9.87 -5.51 -18.73
C ARG A 168 -9.45 -4.08 -18.38
N GLY A 169 -8.19 -3.72 -18.71
CA GLY A 169 -7.65 -2.38 -18.53
C GLY A 169 -7.22 -2.05 -17.09
N VAL A 170 -7.14 -3.02 -16.19
CA VAL A 170 -6.67 -2.80 -14.81
C VAL A 170 -5.23 -3.30 -14.67
N ARG A 171 -4.34 -2.40 -14.23
CA ARG A 171 -2.94 -2.72 -13.92
C ARG A 171 -2.78 -2.94 -12.42
N ILE A 172 -2.00 -3.93 -12.03
CA ILE A 172 -1.73 -4.23 -10.63
C ILE A 172 -0.22 -4.40 -10.45
N ASN A 173 0.37 -3.61 -9.55
CA ASN A 173 1.79 -3.61 -9.24
C ASN A 173 2.01 -3.58 -7.72
N ALA A 174 3.23 -3.79 -7.29
CA ALA A 174 3.64 -3.61 -5.91
C ALA A 174 4.91 -2.78 -5.81
N VAL A 175 5.08 -2.11 -4.68
CA VAL A 175 6.34 -1.54 -4.23
C VAL A 175 6.79 -2.35 -3.02
N ALA A 176 8.02 -2.85 -3.04
CA ALA A 176 8.66 -3.59 -1.95
C ALA A 176 9.71 -2.71 -1.27
N PRO A 177 9.36 -1.99 -0.19
CA PRO A 177 10.30 -1.16 0.54
C PRO A 177 11.31 -1.99 1.32
N GLY A 178 12.51 -1.44 1.48
CA GLY A 178 13.36 -1.72 2.63
C GLY A 178 12.83 -1.02 3.89
N ILE A 179 13.73 -0.62 4.79
CA ILE A 179 13.34 0.09 6.02
C ILE A 179 13.28 1.60 5.75
N ILE A 180 12.10 2.18 5.93
CA ILE A 180 11.80 3.59 5.61
C ILE A 180 11.62 4.39 6.89
N LYS A 181 12.15 5.60 6.95
CA LYS A 181 11.96 6.54 8.06
C LYS A 181 10.51 7.00 8.14
N THR A 182 9.75 6.31 8.95
CA THR A 182 8.34 6.59 9.25
C THR A 182 8.14 6.64 10.75
N PRO A 183 6.97 7.06 11.28
CA PRO A 183 6.68 6.99 12.71
C PRO A 183 6.73 5.58 13.33
N MET A 184 6.92 4.53 12.52
CA MET A 184 7.15 3.16 13.00
C MET A 184 8.53 3.02 13.66
N HIS A 185 9.50 3.86 13.32
CA HIS A 185 10.88 3.81 13.81
C HIS A 185 11.24 5.09 14.56
N THR A 186 11.97 4.95 15.67
CA THR A 186 12.45 6.12 16.44
C THR A 186 13.81 6.59 15.91
N PRO A 187 14.15 7.89 16.00
CA PRO A 187 15.41 8.42 15.48
C PRO A 187 16.66 7.70 16.02
N GLU A 188 16.61 7.20 17.25
CA GLU A 188 17.71 6.46 17.89
C GLU A 188 18.06 5.16 17.15
N THR A 189 17.10 4.59 16.42
CA THR A 189 17.28 3.33 15.66
C THR A 189 17.80 3.55 14.25
N TYR A 190 17.78 4.79 13.72
CA TYR A 190 18.04 5.06 12.29
C TYR A 190 19.41 4.63 11.83
N GLN A 191 20.45 4.84 12.65
CA GLN A 191 21.81 4.46 12.29
C GLN A 191 21.92 2.93 12.15
N ALA A 192 21.44 2.19 13.15
CA ALA A 192 21.49 0.73 13.13
C ALA A 192 20.65 0.13 11.99
N LEU A 193 19.42 0.64 11.77
CA LEU A 193 18.55 0.19 10.70
C LEU A 193 19.09 0.57 9.31
N GLY A 194 19.82 1.68 9.20
CA GLY A 194 20.47 2.11 7.97
C GLY A 194 21.54 1.12 7.50
N LEU A 195 22.29 0.53 8.41
CA LEU A 195 23.34 -0.46 8.11
C LEU A 195 22.80 -1.78 7.54
N LEU A 196 21.50 -2.03 7.64
CA LEU A 196 20.86 -3.20 7.02
C LEU A 196 20.66 -3.03 5.50
N HIS A 197 21.00 -1.88 4.94
CA HIS A 197 20.93 -1.61 3.51
C HIS A 197 22.32 -1.42 2.94
N PRO A 198 22.68 -2.05 1.81
CA PRO A 198 23.98 -1.84 1.15
C PRO A 198 24.31 -0.40 0.88
N ILE A 199 23.33 0.47 0.61
CA ILE A 199 23.52 1.91 0.41
C ILE A 199 23.93 2.67 1.70
N GLY A 200 23.78 2.04 2.88
CA GLY A 200 24.24 2.56 4.17
C GLY A 200 23.27 3.50 4.91
N HIS A 201 22.05 3.66 4.45
CA HIS A 201 21.04 4.47 5.13
C HIS A 201 19.62 3.92 4.90
N MET A 202 18.67 4.31 5.77
CA MET A 202 17.25 4.04 5.57
C MET A 202 16.71 4.85 4.39
N GLY A 203 15.67 4.33 3.73
CA GLY A 203 14.91 5.12 2.75
C GLY A 203 14.07 6.22 3.40
N GLU A 204 13.70 7.22 2.61
CA GLU A 204 12.79 8.29 2.98
C GLU A 204 11.37 7.98 2.46
N ILE A 205 10.35 8.58 3.07
CA ILE A 205 8.96 8.47 2.58
C ILE A 205 8.84 8.90 1.12
N ALA A 206 9.60 9.92 0.73
CA ALA A 206 9.60 10.45 -0.63
C ALA A 206 10.05 9.42 -1.69
N ASP A 207 10.94 8.49 -1.34
CA ASP A 207 11.40 7.45 -2.25
C ASP A 207 10.24 6.51 -2.63
N ILE A 208 9.44 6.13 -1.63
CA ILE A 208 8.27 5.27 -1.84
C ILE A 208 7.15 6.01 -2.60
N VAL A 209 6.89 7.27 -2.25
CA VAL A 209 5.92 8.10 -2.98
C VAL A 209 6.32 8.23 -4.45
N SER A 210 7.59 8.49 -4.74
CA SER A 210 8.10 8.62 -6.11
C SER A 210 7.93 7.32 -6.91
N ALA A 211 8.21 6.17 -6.29
CA ALA A 211 8.05 4.86 -6.91
C ALA A 211 6.58 4.56 -7.26
N ILE A 212 5.64 4.85 -6.34
CA ILE A 212 4.20 4.65 -6.56
C ILE A 212 3.72 5.55 -7.71
N LEU A 213 4.11 6.82 -7.72
CA LEU A 213 3.74 7.78 -8.76
C LEU A 213 4.38 7.46 -10.12
N TYR A 214 5.58 6.86 -10.13
CA TYR A 214 6.16 6.30 -11.35
C TYR A 214 5.28 5.19 -11.91
N LEU A 215 4.90 4.20 -11.09
CA LEU A 215 4.00 3.12 -11.51
C LEU A 215 2.62 3.63 -11.95
N GLU A 216 2.11 4.69 -11.32
CA GLU A 216 0.85 5.34 -11.71
C GLU A 216 0.92 5.85 -13.16
N THR A 217 2.02 6.47 -13.55
CA THR A 217 2.21 7.09 -14.87
C THR A 217 2.82 6.18 -15.93
N ALA A 218 3.17 4.93 -15.58
CA ALA A 218 3.80 3.96 -16.46
C ALA A 218 2.78 2.94 -17.03
N PRO A 219 2.08 3.23 -18.14
CA PRO A 219 0.93 2.44 -18.59
C PRO A 219 1.30 1.04 -19.11
N PHE A 220 2.57 0.78 -19.40
CA PHE A 220 3.06 -0.52 -19.90
C PHE A 220 3.62 -1.42 -18.79
N ILE A 221 3.44 -1.05 -17.51
CA ILE A 221 3.89 -1.84 -16.36
C ILE A 221 2.68 -2.42 -15.63
N THR A 222 2.62 -3.76 -15.53
CA THR A 222 1.68 -4.52 -14.70
C THR A 222 2.33 -5.83 -14.25
N GLY A 223 2.04 -6.27 -13.03
CA GLY A 223 2.63 -7.46 -12.40
C GLY A 223 4.03 -7.25 -11.82
N GLU A 224 4.51 -6.01 -11.78
CA GLU A 224 5.83 -5.65 -11.29
C GLU A 224 5.85 -5.58 -9.75
N ILE A 225 6.95 -6.02 -9.18
CA ILE A 225 7.31 -5.82 -7.77
C ILE A 225 8.55 -4.91 -7.75
N LEU A 226 8.33 -3.61 -7.65
CA LEU A 226 9.39 -2.62 -7.68
C LEU A 226 10.07 -2.51 -6.31
N HIS A 227 11.32 -2.95 -6.23
CA HIS A 227 12.13 -2.83 -5.00
C HIS A 227 12.64 -1.39 -4.82
N VAL A 228 12.39 -0.85 -3.62
CA VAL A 228 12.88 0.48 -3.18
C VAL A 228 13.50 0.29 -1.81
N ASP A 229 14.69 -0.30 -1.77
CA ASP A 229 15.24 -0.96 -0.59
C ASP A 229 16.74 -0.72 -0.37
N GLY A 230 17.34 0.23 -1.09
CA GLY A 230 18.75 0.54 -0.94
C GLY A 230 19.70 -0.61 -1.26
N GLY A 231 19.26 -1.55 -2.11
CA GLY A 231 20.03 -2.73 -2.54
C GLY A 231 19.85 -3.96 -1.66
N GLN A 232 18.98 -3.93 -0.64
CA GLN A 232 18.79 -5.03 0.30
C GLN A 232 18.39 -6.36 -0.38
N SER A 233 17.61 -6.30 -1.47
CA SER A 233 17.21 -7.49 -2.24
C SER A 233 18.22 -7.92 -3.30
N ALA A 234 19.18 -7.06 -3.64
CA ALA A 234 20.17 -7.38 -4.68
C ALA A 234 21.30 -8.30 -4.21
N GLY A 235 21.45 -8.47 -2.89
CA GLY A 235 22.48 -9.30 -2.26
C GLY A 235 23.36 -8.53 -1.27
N HIS A 236 24.23 -9.25 -0.57
CA HIS A 236 25.24 -8.74 0.37
C HIS A 236 26.63 -9.18 -0.07
#